data_ec77f318129f9593c0025918e26b25df
#
_entry.id   ec77f318129f9593c0025918e26b25df
#
_cell.length_a   1.000
_cell.length_b   1.000
_cell.length_c   1.000
_cell.angle_alpha   90.00
_cell.angle_beta   90.00
_cell.angle_gamma   90.00
#
_symmetry.space_group_name_H-M   'P 1'
#
loop_
_entity.id
_entity.type
_entity.pdbx_description
1 polymer ?
#
loop_
_entity_poly.entity_id
_entity_poly.type
_entity_poly.pdbx_seq_one_letter_code
_entity_poly.pdbx_strand_id
1 'polypeptide(L)'
;EKLDKLQERFVYLDSVVEAALHNPNLVVHTVGSVMSIPRIEKSHGDFCMYHEAYTRDNPATWRILEAMDAEKMNVLEKLGFSRLSYVEACKYRNSLDDNKDAKEVFLDYAEMDTRAKGPTQVDSRYISEDVPQGLVMLEALGKSLDVATPIVSSLIEIASAALGRDLRAEGRTPEKLGEENIQKILM
;
A
#
# COMPACT_ATOMS: atom_id res chain seq x y z
N GLU A 1 -17.54 14.62 19.44
CA GLU A 1 -18.93 14.45 19.95
C GLU A 1 -19.92 13.84 18.95
N LYS A 2 -19.94 14.25 17.66
CA LYS A 2 -20.75 13.58 16.63
C LYS A 2 -20.12 12.30 16.12
N LEU A 3 -18.80 12.24 16.01
CA LEU A 3 -18.04 11.08 15.55
C LEU A 3 -18.01 9.97 16.62
N ASP A 4 -17.95 10.33 17.90
CA ASP A 4 -17.98 9.37 19.02
C ASP A 4 -19.27 8.51 19.05
N LYS A 5 -20.34 9.00 18.40
CA LYS A 5 -21.62 8.29 18.31
C LYS A 5 -21.66 7.22 17.22
N LEU A 6 -20.69 7.22 16.30
CA LEU A 6 -20.64 6.25 15.20
C LEU A 6 -20.03 4.90 15.59
N GLN A 7 -19.53 4.78 16.84
CA GLN A 7 -18.82 3.58 17.33
C GLN A 7 -17.65 3.13 16.45
N GLU A 8 -17.16 4.03 15.59
CA GLU A 8 -16.02 3.79 14.71
C GLU A 8 -14.76 4.37 15.32
N ARG A 9 -13.63 3.72 15.05
CA ARG A 9 -12.34 4.25 15.46
C ARG A 9 -11.86 5.27 14.43
N PHE A 10 -11.60 6.48 14.91
CA PHE A 10 -10.97 7.53 14.15
C PHE A 10 -9.54 7.73 14.66
N VAL A 11 -8.60 7.71 13.75
CA VAL A 11 -7.21 8.09 14.02
C VAL A 11 -6.97 9.41 13.32
N TYR A 12 -6.65 10.43 14.09
CA TYR A 12 -6.26 11.73 13.54
C TYR A 12 -4.80 11.69 13.16
N LEU A 13 -4.50 12.17 11.97
CA LEU A 13 -3.15 12.27 11.45
C LEU A 13 -2.83 13.76 11.25
N ASP A 14 -1.58 14.11 11.48
CA ASP A 14 -1.15 15.52 11.46
C ASP A 14 -0.91 16.05 10.04
N SER A 15 -0.80 15.12 9.05
CA SER A 15 -0.44 15.48 7.68
C SER A 15 -1.21 14.68 6.64
N VAL A 16 -1.52 15.33 5.51
CA VAL A 16 -2.07 14.65 4.32
C VAL A 16 -1.08 13.66 3.70
N VAL A 17 0.23 13.90 3.87
CA VAL A 17 1.29 12.97 3.42
C VAL A 17 1.26 11.71 4.27
N GLU A 18 1.18 11.85 5.60
CA GLU A 18 1.01 10.73 6.51
C GLU A 18 -0.24 9.91 6.15
N ALA A 19 -1.38 10.60 5.97
CA ALA A 19 -2.63 9.95 5.57
C ALA A 19 -2.51 9.19 4.23
N ALA A 20 -1.82 9.77 3.25
CA ALA A 20 -1.59 9.14 1.96
C ALA A 20 -0.69 7.89 2.07
N LEU A 21 0.34 7.93 2.90
CA LEU A 21 1.22 6.78 3.15
C LEU A 21 0.53 5.66 3.94
N HIS A 22 -0.55 5.96 4.65
CA HIS A 22 -1.40 4.96 5.31
C HIS A 22 -2.57 4.47 4.45
N ASN A 23 -2.64 4.87 3.16
CA ASN A 23 -3.60 4.28 2.24
C ASN A 23 -3.32 2.76 2.11
N PRO A 24 -4.29 1.89 2.46
CA PRO A 24 -4.07 0.44 2.41
C PRO A 24 -3.73 -0.07 1.01
N ASN A 25 -4.25 0.57 -0.02
CA ASN A 25 -4.05 0.17 -1.40
C ASN A 25 -2.58 0.31 -1.83
N LEU A 26 -1.86 1.29 -1.24
CA LEU A 26 -0.43 1.48 -1.46
C LEU A 26 0.37 0.18 -1.25
N VAL A 27 0.00 -0.61 -0.25
CA VAL A 27 0.75 -1.82 0.13
C VAL A 27 0.08 -3.07 -0.44
N VAL A 28 -1.17 -3.31 -0.09
CA VAL A 28 -1.82 -4.59 -0.37
C VAL A 28 -2.17 -4.79 -1.84
N HIS A 29 -2.62 -3.73 -2.52
CA HIS A 29 -2.97 -3.87 -3.94
C HIS A 29 -1.72 -3.99 -4.81
N THR A 30 -0.72 -3.17 -4.57
CA THR A 30 0.48 -3.13 -5.41
C THR A 30 1.28 -4.43 -5.29
N VAL A 31 1.59 -4.89 -4.08
CA VAL A 31 2.30 -6.15 -3.87
C VAL A 31 1.47 -7.32 -4.38
N GLY A 32 0.21 -7.43 -3.95
CA GLY A 32 -0.65 -8.56 -4.32
C GLY A 32 -0.86 -8.67 -5.83
N SER A 33 -1.12 -7.55 -6.51
CA SER A 33 -1.37 -7.58 -7.96
C SER A 33 -0.10 -7.84 -8.76
N VAL A 34 1.03 -7.21 -8.42
CA VAL A 34 2.30 -7.44 -9.11
C VAL A 34 2.73 -8.91 -8.97
N MET A 35 2.60 -9.48 -7.77
CA MET A 35 2.92 -10.90 -7.54
C MET A 35 1.91 -11.86 -8.19
N SER A 36 0.73 -11.38 -8.60
CA SER A 36 -0.33 -12.18 -9.21
C SER A 36 -0.48 -11.96 -10.72
N ILE A 37 0.41 -11.23 -11.39
CA ILE A 37 0.28 -10.93 -12.84
C ILE A 37 -0.08 -12.15 -13.68
N PRO A 38 0.65 -13.28 -13.64
CA PRO A 38 0.30 -14.44 -14.46
C PRO A 38 -1.06 -15.06 -14.08
N ARG A 39 -1.45 -14.94 -12.81
CA ARG A 39 -2.73 -15.44 -12.32
C ARG A 39 -3.88 -14.58 -12.81
N ILE A 40 -3.71 -13.26 -12.83
CA ILE A 40 -4.68 -12.29 -13.37
C ILE A 40 -4.95 -12.61 -14.84
N GLU A 41 -3.91 -12.70 -15.65
CA GLU A 41 -4.03 -12.98 -17.09
C GLU A 41 -4.70 -14.33 -17.36
N LYS A 42 -4.31 -15.37 -16.64
CA LYS A 42 -4.84 -16.72 -16.85
C LYS A 42 -6.29 -16.86 -16.41
N SER A 43 -6.71 -16.20 -15.33
CA SER A 43 -8.03 -16.37 -14.73
C SER A 43 -9.09 -15.39 -15.23
N HIS A 44 -8.64 -14.28 -15.85
CA HIS A 44 -9.54 -13.16 -16.21
C HIS A 44 -10.41 -12.67 -15.03
N GLY A 45 -9.84 -12.71 -13.81
CA GLY A 45 -10.50 -12.29 -12.59
C GLY A 45 -11.24 -13.38 -11.82
N ASP A 46 -11.24 -14.62 -12.32
CA ASP A 46 -11.83 -15.75 -11.57
C ASP A 46 -10.85 -16.28 -10.50
N PHE A 47 -10.45 -15.40 -9.61
CA PHE A 47 -9.66 -15.70 -8.42
C PHE A 47 -9.87 -14.59 -7.38
N CYS A 48 -9.48 -14.82 -6.15
CA CYS A 48 -9.40 -13.80 -5.12
C CYS A 48 -7.93 -13.51 -4.79
N MET A 49 -7.47 -12.29 -5.12
CA MET A 49 -6.10 -11.88 -4.86
C MET A 49 -5.73 -12.01 -3.38
N TYR A 50 -6.65 -11.64 -2.49
CA TYR A 50 -6.41 -11.75 -1.06
C TYR A 50 -6.21 -13.20 -0.61
N HIS A 51 -7.05 -14.13 -1.09
CA HIS A 51 -6.99 -15.55 -0.76
C HIS A 51 -5.73 -16.24 -1.32
N GLU A 52 -5.19 -15.75 -2.44
CA GLU A 52 -4.06 -16.41 -3.10
C GLU A 52 -2.71 -15.75 -2.76
N ALA A 53 -2.68 -14.42 -2.62
CA ALA A 53 -1.44 -13.69 -2.33
C ALA A 53 -1.11 -13.62 -0.83
N TYR A 54 -2.13 -13.56 0.03
CA TYR A 54 -1.98 -13.26 1.46
C TYR A 54 -2.56 -14.36 2.34
N THR A 55 -2.10 -15.57 2.15
CA THR A 55 -2.47 -16.71 2.98
C THR A 55 -1.36 -17.09 3.94
N ARG A 56 -1.71 -17.88 4.97
CA ARG A 56 -0.73 -18.47 5.88
C ARG A 56 0.28 -19.37 5.18
N ASP A 57 -0.13 -19.97 4.04
CA ASP A 57 0.69 -20.88 3.23
C ASP A 57 1.58 -20.17 2.20
N ASN A 58 1.46 -18.85 2.03
CA ASN A 58 2.26 -18.07 1.08
C ASN A 58 3.21 -17.07 1.76
N PRO A 59 4.25 -17.53 2.46
CA PRO A 59 5.15 -16.66 3.21
C PRO A 59 6.04 -15.79 2.32
N ALA A 60 6.21 -16.10 1.04
CA ALA A 60 7.08 -15.33 0.15
C ALA A 60 6.48 -13.97 -0.19
N THR A 61 5.23 -13.93 -0.63
CA THR A 61 4.53 -12.68 -0.91
C THR A 61 4.39 -11.83 0.35
N TRP A 62 4.15 -12.49 1.49
CA TRP A 62 4.10 -11.83 2.78
C TRP A 62 5.42 -11.11 3.12
N ARG A 63 6.57 -11.77 2.94
CA ARG A 63 7.88 -11.14 3.17
C ARG A 63 8.15 -9.94 2.26
N ILE A 64 7.66 -9.98 1.01
CA ILE A 64 7.75 -8.83 0.09
C ILE A 64 6.91 -7.65 0.62
N LEU A 65 5.70 -7.94 1.11
CA LEU A 65 4.85 -6.93 1.74
C LEU A 65 5.53 -6.31 2.96
N GLU A 66 6.05 -7.12 3.87
CA GLU A 66 6.76 -6.63 5.07
C GLU A 66 7.99 -5.80 4.71
N ALA A 67 8.76 -6.21 3.70
CA ALA A 67 9.94 -5.45 3.26
C ALA A 67 9.55 -4.09 2.65
N MET A 68 8.53 -4.06 1.80
CA MET A 68 8.00 -2.82 1.22
C MET A 68 7.42 -1.90 2.32
N ASP A 69 6.68 -2.46 3.26
CA ASP A 69 6.10 -1.70 4.36
C ASP A 69 7.17 -1.13 5.32
N ALA A 70 8.28 -1.86 5.51
CA ALA A 70 9.44 -1.35 6.25
C ALA A 70 10.06 -0.12 5.58
N GLU A 71 10.16 -0.10 4.24
CA GLU A 71 10.63 1.07 3.50
C GLU A 71 9.68 2.27 3.71
N LYS A 72 8.35 2.06 3.64
CA LYS A 72 7.36 3.07 3.97
C LYS A 72 7.52 3.59 5.39
N MET A 73 7.69 2.72 6.38
CA MET A 73 7.90 3.12 7.78
C MET A 73 9.18 3.93 7.97
N ASN A 74 10.25 3.62 7.24
CA ASN A 74 11.48 4.41 7.28
C ASN A 74 11.27 5.83 6.73
N VAL A 75 10.47 5.98 5.68
CA VAL A 75 10.08 7.30 5.14
C VAL A 75 9.22 8.06 6.13
N LEU A 76 8.21 7.41 6.74
CA LEU A 76 7.37 8.01 7.79
C LEU A 76 8.22 8.55 8.96
N GLU A 77 9.14 7.73 9.48
CA GLU A 77 10.03 8.11 10.57
C GLU A 77 10.91 9.31 10.21
N LYS A 78 11.43 9.33 8.98
CA LYS A 78 12.26 10.44 8.49
C LYS A 78 11.47 11.74 8.33
N LEU A 79 10.16 11.65 8.09
CA LEU A 79 9.23 12.77 8.07
C LEU A 79 8.78 13.21 9.48
N GLY A 80 9.20 12.51 10.54
CA GLY A 80 8.81 12.79 11.92
C GLY A 80 7.50 12.14 12.36
N PHE A 81 6.92 11.24 11.55
CA PHE A 81 5.71 10.51 11.88
C PHE A 81 6.00 9.17 12.55
N SER A 82 4.97 8.59 13.16
CA SER A 82 5.06 7.29 13.80
C SER A 82 5.32 6.16 12.80
N ARG A 83 6.11 5.17 13.20
CA ARG A 83 6.34 3.94 12.45
C ARG A 83 5.13 3.00 12.59
N LEU A 84 4.06 3.31 11.90
CA LEU A 84 2.86 2.49 11.90
C LEU A 84 2.89 1.54 10.69
N SER A 85 2.92 0.24 10.94
CA SER A 85 2.88 -0.78 9.90
C SER A 85 1.51 -0.87 9.23
N TYR A 86 1.48 -1.43 8.03
CA TYR A 86 0.23 -1.69 7.31
C TYR A 86 -0.73 -2.57 8.12
N VAL A 87 -0.22 -3.63 8.75
CA VAL A 87 -1.08 -4.56 9.50
C VAL A 87 -1.63 -3.94 10.79
N GLU A 88 -0.85 -3.09 11.47
CA GLU A 88 -1.34 -2.34 12.64
C GLU A 88 -2.43 -1.34 12.23
N ALA A 89 -2.23 -0.61 11.14
CA ALA A 89 -3.26 0.27 10.59
C ALA A 89 -4.51 -0.52 10.13
N CYS A 90 -4.33 -1.71 9.56
CA CYS A 90 -5.41 -2.62 9.19
C CYS A 90 -6.18 -3.11 10.42
N LYS A 91 -5.48 -3.45 11.51
CA LYS A 91 -6.08 -3.88 12.78
C LYS A 91 -7.04 -2.82 13.33
N TYR A 92 -6.66 -1.54 13.30
CA TYR A 92 -7.56 -0.46 13.76
C TYR A 92 -8.89 -0.41 13.01
N ARG A 93 -8.92 -0.86 11.76
CA ARG A 93 -10.13 -0.89 10.93
C ARG A 93 -10.95 -2.17 11.08
N ASN A 94 -10.31 -3.28 11.41
CA ASN A 94 -10.91 -4.61 11.31
C ASN A 94 -11.07 -5.34 12.66
N SER A 95 -10.59 -4.76 13.75
CA SER A 95 -10.75 -5.34 15.09
C SER A 95 -11.04 -4.28 16.14
N LEU A 96 -11.94 -4.61 17.07
CA LEU A 96 -12.18 -3.84 18.31
C LEU A 96 -11.32 -4.35 19.48
N ASP A 97 -10.65 -5.49 19.32
CA ASP A 97 -9.80 -6.10 20.33
C ASP A 97 -8.33 -5.68 20.09
N ASP A 98 -7.83 -4.83 20.99
CA ASP A 98 -6.46 -4.33 20.93
C ASP A 98 -5.40 -5.38 21.26
N ASN A 99 -5.79 -6.51 21.88
CA ASN A 99 -4.86 -7.59 22.23
C ASN A 99 -4.63 -8.58 21.09
N LYS A 100 -5.43 -8.55 20.03
CA LYS A 100 -5.21 -9.42 18.88
C LYS A 100 -3.91 -9.06 18.16
N ASP A 101 -3.21 -10.07 17.67
CA ASP A 101 -2.07 -9.88 16.77
C ASP A 101 -2.52 -9.22 15.48
N ALA A 102 -1.80 -8.18 15.03
CA ALA A 102 -2.19 -7.39 13.88
C ALA A 102 -2.12 -8.16 12.56
N LYS A 103 -1.14 -9.08 12.44
CA LYS A 103 -1.00 -9.96 11.28
C LYS A 103 -2.14 -10.97 11.21
N GLU A 104 -2.51 -11.57 12.33
CA GLU A 104 -3.64 -12.50 12.39
C GLU A 104 -4.96 -11.80 12.03
N VAL A 105 -5.18 -10.57 12.50
CA VAL A 105 -6.36 -9.77 12.09
C VAL A 105 -6.38 -9.53 10.58
N PHE A 106 -5.23 -9.25 9.97
CA PHE A 106 -5.15 -9.10 8.53
C PHE A 106 -5.39 -10.42 7.78
N LEU A 107 -4.83 -11.52 8.25
CA LEU A 107 -5.03 -12.83 7.63
C LEU A 107 -6.49 -13.27 7.70
N ASP A 108 -7.14 -13.10 8.86
CA ASP A 108 -8.57 -13.34 9.01
C ASP A 108 -9.40 -12.50 8.02
N TYR A 109 -9.04 -11.20 7.87
CA TYR A 109 -9.68 -10.31 6.91
C TYR A 109 -9.43 -10.75 5.45
N ALA A 110 -8.22 -11.19 5.13
CA ALA A 110 -7.85 -11.65 3.79
C ALA A 110 -8.57 -12.95 3.39
N GLU A 111 -8.83 -13.83 4.35
CA GLU A 111 -9.47 -15.13 4.16
C GLU A 111 -11.01 -15.07 4.20
N MET A 112 -11.62 -13.90 4.42
CA MET A 112 -13.09 -13.78 4.43
C MET A 112 -13.70 -14.14 3.08
N ASP A 113 -14.72 -15.00 3.08
CA ASP A 113 -15.46 -15.41 1.86
C ASP A 113 -16.09 -14.23 1.09
N THR A 114 -16.28 -13.10 1.77
CA THR A 114 -16.83 -11.88 1.18
C THR A 114 -15.81 -11.05 0.38
N ARG A 115 -14.54 -11.48 0.30
CA ARG A 115 -13.54 -10.79 -0.51
C ARG A 115 -13.88 -10.82 -1.99
N ALA A 116 -13.75 -9.66 -2.61
CA ALA A 116 -14.05 -9.52 -4.03
C ALA A 116 -13.09 -10.35 -4.90
N LYS A 117 -13.62 -10.91 -5.98
CA LYS A 117 -12.82 -11.51 -7.06
C LYS A 117 -12.09 -10.42 -7.86
N GLY A 118 -11.03 -10.81 -8.52
CA GLY A 118 -10.25 -9.96 -9.42
C GLY A 118 -8.89 -9.58 -8.86
N PRO A 119 -8.15 -8.71 -9.54
CA PRO A 119 -8.52 -7.94 -10.75
C PRO A 119 -8.71 -8.80 -12.01
N THR A 120 -9.45 -8.30 -13.00
CA THR A 120 -9.79 -9.03 -14.23
C THR A 120 -8.74 -8.90 -15.32
N GLN A 121 -7.88 -7.90 -15.22
CA GLN A 121 -6.80 -7.62 -16.16
C GLN A 121 -5.64 -6.95 -15.43
N VAL A 122 -4.43 -7.03 -15.99
CA VAL A 122 -3.22 -6.44 -15.39
C VAL A 122 -3.31 -4.92 -15.35
N ASP A 123 -3.83 -4.30 -16.42
CA ASP A 123 -4.14 -2.86 -16.43
C ASP A 123 -5.41 -2.55 -15.63
N SER A 124 -5.36 -2.86 -14.36
CA SER A 124 -6.40 -2.52 -13.38
C SER A 124 -5.93 -1.41 -12.47
N ARG A 125 -6.87 -0.75 -11.79
CA ARG A 125 -6.57 0.30 -10.80
C ARG A 125 -5.52 -0.11 -9.78
N TYR A 126 -5.43 -1.39 -9.44
CA TYR A 126 -4.48 -1.93 -8.47
C TYR A 126 -3.01 -1.75 -8.92
N ILE A 127 -2.78 -1.67 -10.24
CA ILE A 127 -1.46 -1.39 -10.79
C ILE A 127 -1.44 -0.01 -11.45
N SER A 128 -2.36 0.29 -12.37
CA SER A 128 -2.32 1.50 -13.18
C SER A 128 -2.68 2.79 -12.43
N GLU A 129 -3.24 2.69 -11.22
CA GLU A 129 -3.51 3.84 -10.34
C GLU A 129 -2.64 3.79 -9.07
N ASP A 130 -2.66 2.67 -8.33
CA ASP A 130 -2.01 2.59 -7.02
C ASP A 130 -0.47 2.64 -7.13
N VAL A 131 0.13 2.12 -8.20
CA VAL A 131 1.58 2.23 -8.42
C VAL A 131 2.02 3.68 -8.74
N PRO A 132 1.49 4.35 -9.78
CA PRO A 132 1.96 5.71 -10.09
C PRO A 132 1.54 6.75 -9.04
N GLN A 133 0.39 6.61 -8.41
CA GLN A 133 -0.08 7.58 -7.43
C GLN A 133 0.48 7.33 -6.02
N GLY A 134 0.83 6.09 -5.69
CA GLY A 134 1.29 5.66 -4.39
C GLY A 134 2.78 5.32 -4.35
N LEU A 135 3.21 4.26 -5.04
CA LEU A 135 4.61 3.81 -4.95
C LEU A 135 5.60 4.83 -5.51
N VAL A 136 5.27 5.49 -6.63
CA VAL A 136 6.13 6.53 -7.21
C VAL A 136 6.27 7.72 -6.25
N MET A 137 5.20 8.11 -5.55
CA MET A 137 5.28 9.13 -4.50
C MET A 137 6.17 8.69 -3.35
N LEU A 138 6.01 7.45 -2.87
CA LEU A 138 6.83 6.90 -1.78
C LEU A 138 8.32 6.85 -2.17
N GLU A 139 8.64 6.39 -3.39
CA GLU A 139 10.01 6.40 -3.92
C GLU A 139 10.59 7.81 -3.98
N ALA A 140 9.82 8.77 -4.50
CA ALA A 140 10.25 10.16 -4.62
C ALA A 140 10.49 10.83 -3.26
N LEU A 141 9.62 10.57 -2.28
CA LEU A 141 9.83 11.02 -0.90
C LEU A 141 11.09 10.37 -0.29
N GLY A 142 11.25 9.05 -0.46
CA GLY A 142 12.45 8.35 -0.03
C GLY A 142 13.73 9.00 -0.58
N LYS A 143 13.76 9.27 -1.88
CA LYS A 143 14.87 9.93 -2.54
C LYS A 143 15.14 11.33 -1.99
N SER A 144 14.10 12.13 -1.76
CA SER A 144 14.23 13.49 -1.21
C SER A 144 14.75 13.51 0.23
N LEU A 145 14.53 12.42 0.97
CA LEU A 145 14.87 12.28 2.39
C LEU A 145 16.13 11.44 2.64
N ASP A 146 16.80 11.00 1.58
CA ASP A 146 17.94 10.07 1.63
C ASP A 146 17.58 8.73 2.33
N VAL A 147 16.40 8.21 2.03
CA VAL A 147 15.90 6.91 2.49
C VAL A 147 15.81 5.96 1.30
N ALA A 148 16.55 4.85 1.35
CA ALA A 148 16.53 3.85 0.28
C ALA A 148 15.18 3.09 0.25
N THR A 149 14.62 2.92 -0.96
CA THR A 149 13.36 2.22 -1.21
C THR A 149 13.50 1.18 -2.35
N PRO A 150 14.41 0.20 -2.22
CA PRO A 150 14.72 -0.73 -3.31
C PRO A 150 13.56 -1.67 -3.67
N ILE A 151 12.74 -2.10 -2.71
CA ILE A 151 11.59 -2.97 -2.99
C ILE A 151 10.49 -2.17 -3.71
N VAL A 152 10.21 -0.96 -3.25
CA VAL A 152 9.28 -0.04 -3.92
C VAL A 152 9.72 0.20 -5.35
N SER A 153 11.00 0.54 -5.59
CA SER A 153 11.56 0.75 -6.94
C SER A 153 11.42 -0.48 -7.82
N SER A 154 11.67 -1.67 -7.28
CA SER A 154 11.52 -2.93 -8.00
C SER A 154 10.08 -3.21 -8.41
N LEU A 155 9.12 -2.96 -7.53
CA LEU A 155 7.69 -3.12 -7.83
C LEU A 155 7.24 -2.15 -8.94
N ILE A 156 7.71 -0.90 -8.93
CA ILE A 156 7.43 0.08 -9.99
C ILE A 156 7.99 -0.40 -11.34
N GLU A 157 9.23 -0.90 -11.37
CA GLU A 157 9.85 -1.41 -12.60
C GLU A 157 9.09 -2.61 -13.17
N ILE A 158 8.76 -3.59 -12.32
CA ILE A 158 8.02 -4.79 -12.76
C ILE A 158 6.64 -4.38 -13.29
N ALA A 159 5.92 -3.51 -12.59
CA ALA A 159 4.61 -3.02 -13.01
C ALA A 159 4.70 -2.24 -14.34
N SER A 160 5.69 -1.36 -14.49
CA SER A 160 5.93 -0.59 -15.71
C SER A 160 6.22 -1.51 -16.90
N ALA A 161 7.10 -2.49 -16.71
CA ALA A 161 7.43 -3.49 -17.74
C ALA A 161 6.19 -4.33 -18.13
N ALA A 162 5.40 -4.77 -17.16
CA ALA A 162 4.21 -5.56 -17.41
C ALA A 162 3.12 -4.80 -18.20
N LEU A 163 3.00 -3.48 -17.97
CA LEU A 163 2.05 -2.65 -18.70
C LEU A 163 2.61 -2.04 -20.00
N GLY A 164 3.94 -2.12 -20.22
CA GLY A 164 4.59 -1.42 -21.32
C GLY A 164 4.47 0.11 -21.22
N ARG A 165 4.46 0.66 -19.99
CA ARG A 165 4.26 2.09 -19.65
C ARG A 165 5.34 2.59 -18.72
N ASP A 166 5.65 3.86 -18.78
CA ASP A 166 6.52 4.51 -17.79
C ASP A 166 5.68 5.05 -16.61
N LEU A 167 5.44 4.20 -15.62
CA LEU A 167 4.64 4.57 -14.45
C LEU A 167 5.30 5.65 -13.57
N ARG A 168 6.64 5.83 -13.65
CA ARG A 168 7.29 6.97 -12.98
C ARG A 168 6.97 8.29 -13.67
N ALA A 169 7.01 8.31 -15.00
CA ALA A 169 6.62 9.51 -15.74
C ALA A 169 5.15 9.88 -15.53
N GLU A 170 4.28 8.89 -15.35
CA GLU A 170 2.86 9.09 -15.06
C GLU A 170 2.61 9.44 -13.59
N GLY A 171 3.50 9.04 -12.70
CA GLY A 171 3.33 9.08 -11.26
C GLY A 171 3.29 10.48 -10.65
N ARG A 172 2.83 10.51 -9.42
CA ARG A 172 2.82 11.71 -8.58
C ARG A 172 4.19 11.85 -7.92
N THR A 173 4.85 12.98 -8.15
CA THR A 173 6.14 13.30 -7.52
C THR A 173 6.11 14.68 -6.88
N PRO A 174 7.01 14.93 -5.92
CA PRO A 174 7.17 16.24 -5.32
C PRO A 174 7.34 17.36 -6.37
N GLU A 175 8.14 17.15 -7.39
CA GLU A 175 8.38 18.16 -8.43
C GLU A 175 7.11 18.54 -9.19
N LYS A 176 6.21 17.56 -9.42
CA LYS A 176 4.91 17.80 -10.06
C LYS A 176 3.91 18.53 -9.15
N LEU A 177 4.06 18.41 -7.83
CA LEU A 177 3.25 19.12 -6.85
C LEU A 177 3.73 20.56 -6.64
N GLY A 178 4.97 20.88 -7.03
CA GLY A 178 5.64 22.16 -6.84
C GLY A 178 6.33 22.26 -5.46
N GLU A 179 7.59 22.72 -5.46
CA GLU A 179 8.41 22.77 -4.23
C GLU A 179 7.77 23.56 -3.08
N GLU A 180 7.10 24.68 -3.40
CA GLU A 180 6.39 25.48 -2.38
C GLU A 180 5.26 24.71 -1.69
N ASN A 181 4.60 23.82 -2.43
CA ASN A 181 3.51 23.01 -1.85
C ASN A 181 4.06 21.89 -0.98
N ILE A 182 5.23 21.35 -1.32
CA ILE A 182 5.87 20.31 -0.52
C ILE A 182 6.33 20.87 0.82
N GLN A 183 6.98 22.03 0.84
CA GLN A 183 7.38 22.67 2.08
C GLN A 183 6.18 22.93 3.00
N LYS A 184 5.02 23.30 2.43
CA LYS A 184 3.76 23.47 3.19
C LYS A 184 3.15 22.15 3.68
N ILE A 185 3.47 21.04 3.01
CA ILE A 185 2.94 19.71 3.33
C ILE A 185 3.83 19.00 4.36
N LEU A 186 5.13 19.32 4.36
CA LEU A 186 6.13 18.72 5.26
C LEU A 186 6.35 19.54 6.55
N MET A 187 5.83 20.77 6.63
CA MET A 187 5.80 21.61 7.84
C MET A 187 4.52 21.41 8.62
#